data_506c7a597ce4e8935cf2c496957e2864
#
_entry.id   506c7a597ce4e8935cf2c496957e2864
#
_cell.length_a   1.000
_cell.length_b   1.000
_cell.length_c   1.000
_cell.angle_alpha   90.00
_cell.angle_beta   90.00
_cell.angle_gamma   90.00
#
_symmetry.space_group_name_H-M   'P 1'
#
loop_
_entity.id
_entity.type
_entity.pdbx_description
1 polymer ?
#
loop_
_entity_poly.entity_id
_entity_poly.type
_entity_poly.pdbx_seq_one_letter_code
_entity_poly.pdbx_strand_id
1 'polypeptide(L)'
;MKKLFSQVVFSLFLIFGFHFCYSQEVKVDTVFVGNATNRNINKFIKEQATVFIIVRHGEKENNGKNPHLSEAGKNRAKNLAELLKNSKIDNAYSTDYFRTRETVENLVLEKKLEVKIYNPSKISDFVKNELVFNQSKNIISGHSNTNPLLLNEICKVSFYKDIPDAKFNDVYIVNVFKKGKRIKVFHLLY
;
A
#
# COMPACT_ATOMS: atom_id res chain seq x y z
N MET A 1 -23.15 -8.31 82.45
CA MET A 1 -22.26 -7.54 81.52
C MET A 1 -21.71 -8.50 80.51
N LYS A 2 -22.30 -8.58 79.33
CA LYS A 2 -21.83 -9.41 78.19
C LYS A 2 -21.27 -8.47 77.11
N LYS A 3 -19.96 -8.59 76.86
CA LYS A 3 -19.29 -7.86 75.77
C LYS A 3 -19.57 -8.54 74.42
N LEU A 4 -20.17 -7.84 73.50
CA LEU A 4 -20.36 -8.29 72.14
C LEU A 4 -19.09 -7.97 71.35
N PHE A 5 -18.40 -9.02 70.79
CA PHE A 5 -17.32 -8.87 69.84
C PHE A 5 -17.92 -8.76 68.45
N SER A 6 -17.79 -7.58 67.83
CA SER A 6 -18.11 -7.37 66.41
C SER A 6 -16.93 -7.83 65.55
N GLN A 7 -17.12 -8.87 64.77
CA GLN A 7 -16.19 -9.27 63.71
C GLN A 7 -16.47 -8.48 62.45
N VAL A 8 -15.53 -7.63 62.11
CA VAL A 8 -15.53 -6.95 60.79
C VAL A 8 -14.90 -7.88 59.75
N VAL A 9 -15.72 -8.45 58.87
CA VAL A 9 -15.27 -9.22 57.74
C VAL A 9 -14.89 -8.24 56.63
N PHE A 10 -13.58 -8.08 56.36
CA PHE A 10 -13.07 -7.32 55.20
C PHE A 10 -13.20 -8.25 53.97
N SER A 11 -14.21 -7.99 53.14
CA SER A 11 -14.37 -8.63 51.84
C SER A 11 -13.47 -7.95 50.83
N LEU A 12 -12.35 -8.58 50.50
CA LEU A 12 -11.43 -8.10 49.43
C LEU A 12 -12.04 -8.44 48.09
N PHE A 13 -12.73 -7.48 47.45
CA PHE A 13 -13.13 -7.59 46.05
C PHE A 13 -11.90 -7.41 45.15
N LEU A 14 -11.35 -8.52 44.70
CA LEU A 14 -10.40 -8.55 43.58
C LEU A 14 -11.17 -8.19 42.28
N ILE A 15 -11.10 -6.93 41.88
CA ILE A 15 -11.59 -6.50 40.56
C ILE A 15 -10.56 -6.98 39.55
N PHE A 16 -10.80 -8.13 38.96
CA PHE A 16 -10.13 -8.56 37.72
C PHE A 16 -10.62 -7.64 36.61
N GLY A 17 -9.86 -6.58 36.31
CA GLY A 17 -10.06 -5.76 35.15
C GLY A 17 -9.77 -6.57 33.88
N PHE A 18 -10.80 -7.18 33.29
CA PHE A 18 -10.73 -7.67 31.93
C PHE A 18 -10.51 -6.48 31.01
N HIS A 19 -9.24 -6.22 30.65
CA HIS A 19 -8.93 -5.37 29.53
C HIS A 19 -9.38 -6.11 28.26
N PHE A 20 -10.62 -5.87 27.85
CA PHE A 20 -11.07 -6.20 26.50
C PHE A 20 -10.25 -5.33 25.55
N CYS A 21 -9.15 -5.89 25.02
CA CYS A 21 -8.46 -5.31 23.90
C CYS A 21 -9.40 -5.41 22.68
N TYR A 22 -10.25 -4.40 22.51
CA TYR A 22 -11.12 -4.30 21.34
C TYR A 22 -10.19 -4.01 20.16
N SER A 23 -9.75 -5.07 19.47
CA SER A 23 -9.11 -4.96 18.18
C SER A 23 -10.11 -4.27 17.24
N GLN A 24 -9.92 -2.97 16.97
CA GLN A 24 -10.75 -2.26 16.00
C GLN A 24 -10.53 -2.90 14.65
N GLU A 25 -11.54 -3.56 14.14
CA GLU A 25 -11.55 -4.18 12.83
C GLU A 25 -11.29 -3.11 11.76
N VAL A 26 -10.28 -3.33 10.91
CA VAL A 26 -9.94 -2.42 9.83
C VAL A 26 -10.99 -2.58 8.73
N LYS A 27 -11.76 -1.53 8.46
CA LYS A 27 -12.73 -1.56 7.37
C LYS A 27 -12.03 -1.33 6.03
N VAL A 28 -12.06 -2.33 5.16
CA VAL A 28 -11.48 -2.29 3.80
C VAL A 28 -12.59 -2.38 2.75
N ASP A 29 -12.68 -1.34 1.92
CA ASP A 29 -13.59 -1.31 0.76
C ASP A 29 -12.74 -1.38 -0.53
N THR A 30 -12.97 -2.38 -1.37
CA THR A 30 -12.31 -2.51 -2.68
C THR A 30 -13.30 -2.30 -3.80
N VAL A 31 -12.97 -1.41 -4.74
CA VAL A 31 -13.83 -1.06 -5.89
C VAL A 31 -13.01 -1.21 -7.18
N PHE A 32 -13.48 -2.05 -8.11
CA PHE A 32 -12.98 -2.07 -9.48
C PHE A 32 -13.63 -0.93 -10.26
N VAL A 33 -12.83 -0.11 -10.94
CA VAL A 33 -13.30 1.12 -11.61
C VAL A 33 -13.23 1.00 -13.13
N GLY A 34 -12.36 0.14 -13.68
CA GLY A 34 -12.07 0.05 -15.11
C GLY A 34 -10.90 0.97 -15.52
N ASN A 35 -10.97 1.59 -16.70
CA ASN A 35 -9.84 2.33 -17.25
C ASN A 35 -9.60 3.67 -16.53
N ALA A 36 -8.36 3.88 -16.14
CA ALA A 36 -7.86 5.14 -15.62
C ALA A 36 -7.40 6.05 -16.76
N THR A 37 -7.59 7.36 -16.59
CA THR A 37 -7.06 8.41 -17.46
C THR A 37 -6.48 9.52 -16.60
N ASN A 38 -5.59 10.35 -17.16
CA ASN A 38 -5.07 11.53 -16.47
C ASN A 38 -6.15 12.56 -16.08
N ARG A 39 -7.34 12.49 -16.70
CA ARG A 39 -8.50 13.35 -16.37
C ARG A 39 -9.27 12.85 -15.15
N ASN A 40 -9.25 11.53 -14.88
CA ASN A 40 -10.08 10.94 -13.83
C ASN A 40 -9.32 10.40 -12.63
N ILE A 41 -8.01 10.08 -12.76
CA ILE A 41 -7.25 9.39 -11.72
C ILE A 41 -7.23 10.14 -10.39
N ASN A 42 -7.19 11.47 -10.41
CA ASN A 42 -7.18 12.28 -9.20
C ASN A 42 -8.48 12.19 -8.38
N LYS A 43 -9.59 11.72 -8.98
CA LYS A 43 -10.83 11.45 -8.23
C LYS A 43 -10.65 10.31 -7.20
N PHE A 44 -9.69 9.43 -7.44
CA PHE A 44 -9.41 8.26 -6.60
C PHE A 44 -8.28 8.50 -5.59
N ILE A 45 -7.49 9.57 -5.75
CA ILE A 45 -6.42 10.02 -4.85
C ILE A 45 -7.02 11.01 -3.85
N LYS A 46 -7.20 10.60 -2.58
CA LYS A 46 -7.86 11.45 -1.57
C LYS A 46 -6.83 12.27 -0.79
N GLU A 47 -7.05 13.57 -0.70
CA GLU A 47 -6.12 14.51 -0.05
C GLU A 47 -5.87 14.16 1.43
N GLN A 48 -6.93 13.83 2.18
CA GLN A 48 -6.86 13.52 3.61
C GLN A 48 -6.35 12.11 3.92
N ALA A 49 -6.00 11.33 2.88
CA ALA A 49 -5.48 9.98 3.04
C ALA A 49 -3.98 9.93 2.78
N THR A 50 -3.28 9.02 3.45
CA THR A 50 -2.03 8.49 2.90
C THR A 50 -2.41 7.60 1.73
N VAL A 51 -1.79 7.83 0.57
CA VAL A 51 -2.13 7.12 -0.65
C VAL A 51 -0.93 6.30 -1.13
N PHE A 52 -1.18 5.04 -1.44
CA PHE A 52 -0.22 4.18 -2.11
C PHE A 52 -0.76 3.83 -3.49
N ILE A 53 -0.04 4.25 -4.54
CA ILE A 53 -0.28 3.89 -5.93
C ILE A 53 0.66 2.74 -6.23
N ILE A 54 0.11 1.53 -6.37
CA ILE A 54 0.90 0.31 -6.51
C ILE A 54 0.76 -0.19 -7.94
N VAL A 55 1.88 -0.37 -8.62
CA VAL A 55 1.97 -0.83 -10.00
C VAL A 55 2.96 -1.99 -10.12
N ARG A 56 2.67 -2.93 -11.03
CA ARG A 56 3.64 -3.92 -11.46
C ARG A 56 4.60 -3.28 -12.47
N HIS A 57 5.86 -3.72 -12.50
CA HIS A 57 6.78 -3.34 -13.58
C HIS A 57 6.16 -3.60 -14.96
N GLY A 58 6.52 -2.80 -15.95
CA GLY A 58 6.13 -3.00 -17.35
C GLY A 58 6.72 -4.28 -17.95
N GLU A 59 6.36 -4.57 -19.19
CA GLU A 59 6.86 -5.72 -19.94
C GLU A 59 8.39 -5.68 -20.00
N LYS A 60 9.02 -6.82 -19.74
CA LYS A 60 10.48 -6.96 -19.69
C LYS A 60 11.02 -7.67 -20.93
N GLU A 61 12.30 -7.46 -21.22
CA GLU A 61 13.04 -8.28 -22.18
C GLU A 61 13.16 -9.72 -21.68
N ASN A 62 13.39 -10.66 -22.62
CA ASN A 62 13.54 -12.09 -22.32
C ASN A 62 15.01 -12.49 -22.15
N ASN A 63 15.84 -11.63 -21.55
CA ASN A 63 17.28 -11.84 -21.39
C ASN A 63 17.72 -11.68 -19.94
N GLY A 64 18.63 -12.56 -19.51
CA GLY A 64 19.33 -12.46 -18.23
C GLY A 64 18.45 -12.58 -16.98
N LYS A 65 19.08 -12.45 -15.81
CA LYS A 65 18.44 -12.56 -14.49
C LYS A 65 17.74 -11.26 -14.04
N ASN A 66 18.22 -10.11 -14.51
CA ASN A 66 17.68 -8.79 -14.20
C ASN A 66 17.44 -7.99 -15.49
N PRO A 67 16.44 -8.38 -16.31
CA PRO A 67 16.19 -7.75 -17.60
C PRO A 67 15.67 -6.32 -17.47
N HIS A 68 15.98 -5.51 -18.46
CA HIS A 68 15.40 -4.19 -18.68
C HIS A 68 13.95 -4.28 -19.17
N LEU A 69 13.26 -3.14 -19.25
CA LEU A 69 11.98 -3.05 -19.91
C LEU A 69 12.15 -3.27 -21.43
N SER A 70 11.24 -4.05 -22.01
CA SER A 70 11.04 -4.10 -23.45
C SER A 70 10.51 -2.77 -24.00
N GLU A 71 10.44 -2.61 -25.31
CA GLU A 71 9.81 -1.42 -25.91
C GLU A 71 8.34 -1.25 -25.46
N ALA A 72 7.58 -2.34 -25.32
CA ALA A 72 6.24 -2.29 -24.76
C ALA A 72 6.24 -1.78 -23.33
N GLY A 73 7.18 -2.28 -22.48
CA GLY A 73 7.34 -1.83 -21.11
C GLY A 73 7.75 -0.37 -20.98
N LYS A 74 8.66 0.11 -21.84
CA LYS A 74 9.04 1.54 -21.89
C LYS A 74 7.85 2.44 -22.27
N ASN A 75 7.03 2.01 -23.22
CA ASN A 75 5.81 2.72 -23.57
C ASN A 75 4.81 2.72 -22.40
N ARG A 76 4.67 1.61 -21.67
CA ARG A 76 3.85 1.54 -20.46
C ARG A 76 4.37 2.49 -19.36
N ALA A 77 5.68 2.58 -19.15
CA ALA A 77 6.29 3.54 -18.22
C ALA A 77 5.98 5.01 -18.59
N LYS A 78 6.02 5.35 -19.88
CA LYS A 78 5.60 6.67 -20.37
C LYS A 78 4.10 6.92 -20.12
N ASN A 79 3.26 5.91 -20.37
CA ASN A 79 1.82 6.01 -20.11
C ASN A 79 1.53 6.19 -18.61
N LEU A 80 2.28 5.54 -17.73
CA LEU A 80 2.16 5.72 -16.27
C LEU A 80 2.52 7.17 -15.88
N ALA A 81 3.59 7.72 -16.41
CA ALA A 81 3.98 9.11 -16.15
C ALA A 81 2.89 10.09 -16.66
N GLU A 82 2.39 9.90 -17.88
CA GLU A 82 1.30 10.71 -18.42
C GLU A 82 0.01 10.57 -17.61
N LEU A 83 -0.33 9.37 -17.14
CA LEU A 83 -1.47 9.13 -16.28
C LEU A 83 -1.40 9.94 -14.98
N LEU A 84 -0.23 10.01 -14.37
CA LEU A 84 0.01 10.62 -13.05
C LEU A 84 0.60 12.05 -13.12
N LYS A 85 0.78 12.62 -14.30
CA LYS A 85 1.42 13.94 -14.48
C LYS A 85 0.80 15.06 -13.65
N ASN A 86 -0.54 15.06 -13.54
CA ASN A 86 -1.29 16.05 -12.77
C ASN A 86 -1.54 15.63 -11.30
N SER A 87 -1.02 14.47 -10.88
CA SER A 87 -1.15 13.98 -9.51
C SER A 87 0.02 14.45 -8.66
N LYS A 88 -0.26 14.82 -7.41
CA LYS A 88 0.80 15.01 -6.42
C LYS A 88 1.40 13.65 -6.09
N ILE A 89 2.73 13.53 -6.14
CA ILE A 89 3.50 12.37 -5.67
C ILE A 89 4.61 12.92 -4.77
N ASP A 90 4.69 12.40 -3.56
CA ASP A 90 5.66 12.85 -2.55
C ASP A 90 6.85 11.89 -2.43
N ASN A 91 6.64 10.59 -2.68
CA ASN A 91 7.69 9.57 -2.59
C ASN A 91 7.53 8.52 -3.70
N ALA A 92 8.65 7.98 -4.16
CA ALA A 92 8.72 6.86 -5.09
C ALA A 92 9.52 5.71 -4.49
N TYR A 93 8.97 4.50 -4.57
CA TYR A 93 9.60 3.26 -4.10
C TYR A 93 9.69 2.23 -5.22
N SER A 94 10.76 1.46 -5.23
CA SER A 94 10.98 0.38 -6.19
C SER A 94 11.75 -0.76 -5.54
N THR A 95 11.61 -1.97 -6.06
CA THR A 95 12.59 -3.03 -5.79
C THR A 95 13.88 -2.76 -6.57
N ASP A 96 14.99 -3.40 -6.19
CA ASP A 96 16.28 -3.21 -6.86
C ASP A 96 16.41 -4.06 -8.14
N TYR A 97 15.48 -3.84 -9.09
CA TYR A 97 15.53 -4.43 -10.42
C TYR A 97 15.41 -3.35 -11.48
N PHE A 98 16.10 -3.52 -12.62
CA PHE A 98 16.02 -2.55 -13.73
C PHE A 98 14.58 -2.28 -14.13
N ARG A 99 13.81 -3.32 -14.44
CA ARG A 99 12.41 -3.21 -14.88
C ARG A 99 11.49 -2.46 -13.92
N THR A 100 11.68 -2.60 -12.60
CA THR A 100 10.83 -1.89 -11.62
C THR A 100 11.23 -0.43 -11.49
N ARG A 101 12.52 -0.11 -11.50
CA ARG A 101 13.03 1.27 -11.49
C ARG A 101 12.64 2.01 -12.75
N GLU A 102 12.87 1.39 -13.92
CA GLU A 102 12.55 1.97 -15.22
C GLU A 102 11.04 2.22 -15.41
N THR A 103 10.17 1.41 -14.77
CA THR A 103 8.72 1.61 -14.81
C THR A 103 8.30 2.96 -14.23
N VAL A 104 8.96 3.46 -13.21
CA VAL A 104 8.64 4.75 -12.58
C VAL A 104 9.58 5.88 -12.98
N GLU A 105 10.62 5.61 -13.78
CA GLU A 105 11.69 6.55 -14.11
C GLU A 105 11.16 7.85 -14.72
N ASN A 106 10.33 7.77 -15.76
CA ASN A 106 9.76 8.97 -16.39
C ASN A 106 8.97 9.84 -15.40
N LEU A 107 8.20 9.20 -14.52
CA LEU A 107 7.42 9.89 -13.49
C LEU A 107 8.33 10.57 -12.46
N VAL A 108 9.35 9.87 -11.95
CA VAL A 108 10.23 10.42 -10.91
C VAL A 108 11.10 11.55 -11.46
N LEU A 109 11.53 11.48 -12.72
CA LEU A 109 12.23 12.57 -13.39
C LEU A 109 11.33 13.82 -13.51
N GLU A 110 10.07 13.65 -13.97
CA GLU A 110 9.10 14.74 -14.07
C GLU A 110 8.80 15.38 -12.71
N LYS A 111 8.65 14.56 -11.66
CA LYS A 111 8.34 15.01 -10.29
C LYS A 111 9.57 15.45 -9.50
N LYS A 112 10.79 15.30 -10.03
CA LYS A 112 12.06 15.58 -9.35
C LYS A 112 12.21 14.82 -8.03
N LEU A 113 11.85 13.53 -8.05
CA LEU A 113 11.92 12.63 -6.92
C LEU A 113 13.12 11.68 -7.03
N GLU A 114 13.55 11.15 -5.90
CA GLU A 114 14.47 10.01 -5.83
C GLU A 114 13.70 8.71 -5.58
N VAL A 115 14.16 7.63 -6.21
CA VAL A 115 13.61 6.30 -6.00
C VAL A 115 14.24 5.67 -4.75
N LYS A 116 13.43 5.41 -3.74
CA LYS A 116 13.81 4.65 -2.54
C LYS A 116 13.69 3.16 -2.82
N ILE A 117 14.75 2.40 -2.54
CA ILE A 117 14.77 0.95 -2.79
C ILE A 117 14.25 0.21 -1.57
N TYR A 118 13.30 -0.72 -1.79
CA TYR A 118 12.82 -1.64 -0.76
C TYR A 118 13.11 -3.10 -1.10
N ASN A 119 13.25 -3.95 -0.08
CA ASN A 119 13.48 -5.38 -0.25
C ASN A 119 12.15 -6.14 -0.42
N PRO A 120 11.89 -6.76 -1.59
CA PRO A 120 10.65 -7.49 -1.84
C PRO A 120 10.45 -8.76 -0.99
N SER A 121 11.52 -9.27 -0.36
CA SER A 121 11.43 -10.40 0.57
C SER A 121 11.08 -9.98 2.00
N LYS A 122 11.00 -8.66 2.30
CA LYS A 122 10.72 -8.10 3.61
C LYS A 122 9.57 -7.09 3.57
N ILE A 123 8.45 -7.48 2.95
CA ILE A 123 7.29 -6.60 2.75
C ILE A 123 6.71 -6.09 4.08
N SER A 124 6.61 -6.94 5.11
CA SER A 124 6.08 -6.52 6.40
C SER A 124 6.97 -5.47 7.09
N ASP A 125 8.31 -5.61 7.00
CA ASP A 125 9.26 -4.63 7.53
C ASP A 125 9.16 -3.31 6.75
N PHE A 126 9.06 -3.38 5.42
CA PHE A 126 8.86 -2.21 4.57
C PHE A 126 7.60 -1.43 4.96
N VAL A 127 6.46 -2.12 5.10
CA VAL A 127 5.19 -1.48 5.48
C VAL A 127 5.26 -0.88 6.89
N LYS A 128 5.88 -1.57 7.85
CA LYS A 128 5.95 -1.11 9.24
C LYS A 128 6.92 0.06 9.43
N ASN A 129 8.09 0.00 8.78
CA ASN A 129 9.21 0.86 9.13
C ASN A 129 9.41 2.02 8.16
N GLU A 130 8.99 1.86 6.89
CA GLU A 130 9.26 2.83 5.84
C GLU A 130 8.02 3.54 5.34
N LEU A 131 6.84 2.89 5.35
CA LEU A 131 5.61 3.51 4.92
C LEU A 131 4.96 4.30 6.05
N VAL A 132 5.17 5.62 6.04
CA VAL A 132 4.60 6.52 7.05
C VAL A 132 3.19 6.96 6.66
N PHE A 133 2.23 6.80 7.57
CA PHE A 133 0.83 7.21 7.39
C PHE A 133 0.63 8.69 7.75
N ASN A 134 1.12 9.60 6.90
CA ASN A 134 1.17 11.05 7.12
C ASN A 134 0.51 11.88 6.00
N GLN A 135 -0.46 11.30 5.29
CA GLN A 135 -1.16 11.91 4.15
C GLN A 135 -0.27 12.10 2.88
N SER A 136 0.93 11.52 2.84
CA SER A 136 1.76 11.51 1.63
C SER A 136 1.13 10.69 0.50
N LYS A 137 1.54 10.97 -0.73
CA LYS A 137 1.17 10.26 -1.95
C LYS A 137 2.39 9.52 -2.46
N ASN A 138 2.31 8.20 -2.48
CA ASN A 138 3.45 7.32 -2.71
C ASN A 138 3.20 6.46 -3.93
N ILE A 139 4.15 6.40 -4.87
CA ILE A 139 4.16 5.42 -5.94
C ILE A 139 5.07 4.26 -5.56
N ILE A 140 4.62 3.02 -5.78
CA ILE A 140 5.38 1.81 -5.46
C ILE A 140 5.37 0.90 -6.68
N SER A 141 6.55 0.64 -7.23
CA SER A 141 6.75 -0.31 -8.33
C SER A 141 7.28 -1.65 -7.80
N GLY A 142 6.58 -2.72 -8.13
CA GLY A 142 6.92 -4.07 -7.68
C GLY A 142 6.63 -5.15 -8.75
N HIS A 143 6.31 -6.35 -8.30
CA HIS A 143 6.17 -7.53 -9.14
C HIS A 143 4.77 -8.17 -9.04
N SER A 144 4.49 -9.15 -9.91
CA SER A 144 3.21 -9.88 -9.93
C SER A 144 2.87 -10.57 -8.60
N ASN A 145 3.87 -11.04 -7.87
CA ASN A 145 3.73 -11.72 -6.58
C ASN A 145 3.90 -10.79 -5.37
N THR A 146 4.74 -9.76 -5.46
CA THR A 146 5.01 -8.87 -4.31
C THR A 146 3.97 -7.77 -4.12
N ASN A 147 3.33 -7.31 -5.20
CA ASN A 147 2.26 -6.30 -5.09
C ASN A 147 1.02 -6.82 -4.33
N PRO A 148 0.53 -8.06 -4.58
CA PRO A 148 -0.52 -8.63 -3.75
C PRO A 148 -0.14 -8.78 -2.28
N LEU A 149 1.10 -9.18 -1.98
CA LEU A 149 1.61 -9.23 -0.60
C LEU A 149 1.60 -7.85 0.05
N LEU A 150 2.05 -6.83 -0.68
CA LEU A 150 2.04 -5.44 -0.22
C LEU A 150 0.60 -4.94 0.04
N LEU A 151 -0.34 -5.22 -0.87
CA LEU A 151 -1.75 -4.90 -0.71
C LEU A 151 -2.32 -5.59 0.54
N ASN A 152 -2.06 -6.88 0.70
CA ASN A 152 -2.52 -7.65 1.86
C ASN A 152 -1.96 -7.08 3.17
N GLU A 153 -0.67 -6.72 3.20
CA GLU A 153 -0.02 -6.17 4.41
C GLU A 153 -0.54 -4.77 4.75
N ILE A 154 -0.70 -3.87 3.77
CA ILE A 154 -1.24 -2.52 4.01
C ILE A 154 -2.71 -2.59 4.44
N CYS A 155 -3.51 -3.44 3.79
CA CYS A 155 -4.95 -3.55 4.03
C CYS A 155 -5.30 -4.46 5.22
N LYS A 156 -4.33 -5.22 5.77
CA LYS A 156 -4.55 -6.21 6.82
C LYS A 156 -5.58 -7.28 6.40
N VAL A 157 -5.43 -7.79 5.18
CA VAL A 157 -6.27 -8.84 4.57
C VAL A 157 -5.39 -9.93 3.95
N SER A 158 -6.00 -10.99 3.37
CA SER A 158 -5.28 -12.10 2.74
C SER A 158 -5.87 -12.57 1.42
N PHE A 159 -6.69 -11.74 0.77
CA PHE A 159 -7.43 -12.14 -0.42
C PHE A 159 -6.80 -11.72 -1.76
N TYR A 160 -5.86 -10.77 -1.78
CA TYR A 160 -5.15 -10.45 -3.02
C TYR A 160 -4.21 -11.60 -3.40
N LYS A 161 -4.32 -12.07 -4.63
CA LYS A 161 -3.56 -13.19 -5.20
C LYS A 161 -2.60 -12.69 -6.27
N ASP A 162 -1.64 -13.51 -6.63
CA ASP A 162 -0.65 -13.20 -7.65
C ASP A 162 -1.30 -12.74 -8.95
N ILE A 163 -0.72 -11.68 -9.52
CA ILE A 163 -1.18 -11.11 -10.79
C ILE A 163 -0.73 -12.04 -11.92
N PRO A 164 -1.61 -12.43 -12.86
CA PRO A 164 -1.23 -13.25 -14.00
C PRO A 164 -0.04 -12.66 -14.77
N ASP A 165 0.86 -13.51 -15.25
CA ASP A 165 2.11 -13.08 -15.87
C ASP A 165 1.92 -12.16 -17.09
N ALA A 166 0.87 -12.37 -17.87
CA ALA A 166 0.54 -11.56 -19.03
C ALA A 166 -0.11 -10.20 -18.68
N LYS A 167 -0.37 -9.90 -17.38
CA LYS A 167 -1.13 -8.72 -16.97
C LYS A 167 -0.20 -7.66 -16.37
N PHE A 168 -0.04 -6.55 -17.07
CA PHE A 168 0.87 -5.44 -16.70
C PHE A 168 0.16 -4.11 -16.46
N ASN A 169 -1.13 -4.02 -16.74
CA ASN A 169 -1.88 -2.77 -16.76
C ASN A 169 -2.68 -2.47 -15.49
N ASP A 170 -2.48 -3.23 -14.41
CA ASP A 170 -3.13 -2.97 -13.14
C ASP A 170 -2.49 -1.79 -12.41
N VAL A 171 -3.33 -0.88 -11.88
CA VAL A 171 -2.95 0.12 -10.90
C VAL A 171 -3.91 0.06 -9.71
N TYR A 172 -3.35 -0.07 -8.52
CA TYR A 172 -4.10 -0.04 -7.27
C TYR A 172 -3.85 1.28 -6.56
N ILE A 173 -4.92 2.02 -6.24
CA ILE A 173 -4.86 3.24 -5.44
C ILE A 173 -5.44 2.94 -4.06
N VAL A 174 -4.57 2.80 -3.09
CA VAL A 174 -4.90 2.48 -1.69
C VAL A 174 -4.93 3.76 -0.88
N ASN A 175 -6.11 4.19 -0.46
CA ASN A 175 -6.29 5.35 0.40
C ASN A 175 -6.45 4.89 1.85
N VAL A 176 -5.51 5.27 2.69
CA VAL A 176 -5.49 4.93 4.12
C VAL A 176 -5.84 6.16 4.94
N PHE A 177 -6.99 6.09 5.62
CA PHE A 177 -7.52 7.16 6.47
C PHE A 177 -7.32 6.84 7.94
N LYS A 178 -7.30 7.88 8.78
CA LYS A 178 -7.28 7.77 10.24
C LYS A 178 -6.21 6.80 10.76
N LYS A 179 -5.00 6.90 10.21
CA LYS A 179 -3.84 6.05 10.59
C LYS A 179 -4.14 4.54 10.48
N GLY A 180 -4.81 4.11 9.41
CA GLY A 180 -5.06 2.69 9.14
C GLY A 180 -6.44 2.16 9.58
N LYS A 181 -7.28 2.95 10.24
CA LYS A 181 -8.61 2.49 10.70
C LYS A 181 -9.64 2.31 9.57
N ARG A 182 -9.45 3.00 8.45
CA ARG A 182 -10.31 2.86 7.26
C ARG A 182 -9.44 2.90 6.01
N ILE A 183 -9.63 1.94 5.13
CA ILE A 183 -8.89 1.80 3.88
C ILE A 183 -9.89 1.69 2.73
N LYS A 184 -9.62 2.41 1.65
CA LYS A 184 -10.37 2.29 0.41
C LYS A 184 -9.41 2.02 -0.73
N VAL A 185 -9.61 0.91 -1.43
CA VAL A 185 -8.80 0.48 -2.57
C VAL A 185 -9.61 0.69 -3.85
N PHE A 186 -9.00 1.37 -4.81
CA PHE A 186 -9.49 1.43 -6.17
C PHE A 186 -8.56 0.63 -7.06
N HIS A 187 -9.12 -0.34 -7.77
CA HIS A 187 -8.40 -1.12 -8.77
C HIS A 187 -8.79 -0.60 -10.15
N LEU A 188 -7.80 -0.09 -10.89
CA LEU A 188 -7.97 0.51 -12.21
C LEU A 188 -7.04 -0.18 -13.22
N LEU A 189 -7.28 0.09 -14.50
CA LEU A 189 -6.42 -0.34 -15.61
C LEU A 189 -5.88 0.89 -16.35
N TYR A 190 -4.65 0.80 -16.87
CA TYR A 190 -4.00 1.87 -17.62
C TYR A 190 -3.22 1.35 -18.83
#